data_52394720343f6550bbc49da895565f8e
#
_entry.id   52394720343f6550bbc49da895565f8e
#
_cell.length_a   1.000
_cell.length_b   1.000
_cell.length_c   1.000
_cell.angle_alpha   90.00
_cell.angle_beta   90.00
_cell.angle_gamma   90.00
#
_symmetry.space_group_name_H-M   'P 1'
#
loop_
_entity.id
_entity.type
_entity.pdbx_description
1 polymer ?
#
loop_
_entity_poly.entity_id
_entity_poly.type
_entity_poly.pdbx_seq_one_letter_code
_entity_poly.pdbx_strand_id
1 'polypeptide(L)'
;MAWRVGDAHRAGMTNSAPSTHFAPLRPVLRRHLLHLQATPITLRSFQRTDLPRWRAFDDRRQRGQRPSYGIDEEARFLASVYRSRLQEDNDLLVLGVFDDVQGVLHDQLHIRLQSLHSRCAELQSLQHRHPHPQAALRALCPFLFDDVGLXRLFVLLPPGCTSPFAQALQAHGFIREGILRDYHLDAQGWHDRQLLALTASAWRSCQQPIG
;
A
#
# COMPACT_ATOMS: atom_id res chain seq x y z
N MET A 1 -4.82 4.48 15.32
CA MET A 1 -5.25 3.10 15.65
C MET A 1 -4.04 2.20 15.59
N ALA A 2 -3.73 1.56 16.70
CA ALA A 2 -2.51 0.72 16.78
C ALA A 2 -2.80 -0.69 16.26
N TRP A 3 -1.81 -1.31 15.66
CA TRP A 3 -1.82 -2.74 15.33
C TRP A 3 -1.71 -3.53 16.65
N ARG A 4 -2.83 -3.71 17.37
CA ARG A 4 -2.83 -4.51 18.60
C ARG A 4 -3.13 -5.96 18.30
N VAL A 5 -2.28 -6.84 18.82
CA VAL A 5 -2.56 -8.28 18.90
C VAL A 5 -3.50 -8.47 20.09
N GLY A 6 -4.75 -8.75 19.81
CA GLY A 6 -5.71 -9.05 20.89
C GLY A 6 -5.47 -10.42 21.48
N ASP A 7 -5.42 -10.50 22.81
CA ASP A 7 -5.43 -11.77 23.55
C ASP A 7 -6.80 -12.45 23.35
N ALA A 8 -6.77 -13.62 22.72
CA ALA A 8 -7.97 -14.42 22.57
C ALA A 8 -8.25 -15.16 23.91
N HIS A 9 -9.21 -14.66 24.67
CA HIS A 9 -9.72 -15.41 25.83
C HIS A 9 -10.72 -16.47 25.38
N ARG A 10 -10.51 -17.66 25.91
CA ARG A 10 -11.30 -18.88 25.71
C ARG A 10 -12.79 -18.68 26.03
N ALA A 11 -13.63 -19.09 25.14
CA ALA A 11 -14.95 -19.64 25.48
C ALA A 11 -15.24 -20.75 24.49
N GLY A 12 -15.41 -21.94 24.99
CA GLY A 12 -15.65 -23.11 24.17
C GLY A 12 -17.02 -23.12 23.55
N MET A 13 -17.03 -23.35 22.25
CA MET A 13 -18.18 -23.91 21.53
C MET A 13 -17.69 -24.55 20.25
N THR A 14 -17.86 -25.86 20.17
CA THR A 14 -17.57 -26.67 18.99
C THR A 14 -18.55 -26.35 17.87
N ASN A 15 -18.08 -25.62 16.88
CA ASN A 15 -18.72 -25.64 15.57
C ASN A 15 -17.62 -25.46 14.53
N SER A 16 -17.31 -26.56 13.84
CA SER A 16 -16.25 -26.63 12.86
C SER A 16 -16.66 -25.91 11.57
N ALA A 17 -16.63 -24.59 11.57
CA ALA A 17 -16.47 -23.84 10.35
C ALA A 17 -14.99 -23.90 9.96
N PRO A 18 -14.65 -23.95 8.67
CA PRO A 18 -13.24 -23.91 8.28
C PRO A 18 -12.62 -22.63 8.87
N SER A 19 -11.76 -22.81 9.84
CA SER A 19 -11.02 -21.71 10.41
C SER A 19 -10.14 -21.15 9.31
N THR A 20 -10.53 -20.05 8.74
CA THR A 20 -9.60 -19.22 8.02
C THR A 20 -8.57 -18.77 9.06
N HIS A 21 -7.53 -19.57 9.22
CA HIS A 21 -6.39 -19.18 10.01
C HIS A 21 -5.71 -18.03 9.30
N PHE A 22 -6.11 -16.82 9.69
CA PHE A 22 -5.29 -15.68 9.33
C PHE A 22 -3.92 -15.91 9.97
N ALA A 23 -2.91 -16.00 9.14
CA ALA A 23 -1.54 -16.09 9.63
C ALA A 23 -1.34 -14.96 10.65
N PRO A 24 -0.82 -15.25 11.83
CA PRO A 24 -0.63 -14.19 12.81
C PRO A 24 0.31 -13.13 12.23
N LEU A 25 -0.03 -11.87 12.42
CA LEU A 25 0.81 -10.76 11.98
C LEU A 25 2.24 -10.83 12.54
N ARG A 26 2.43 -11.53 13.65
CA ARG A 26 3.72 -11.65 14.35
C ARG A 26 4.89 -12.11 13.48
N PRO A 27 4.79 -13.15 12.65
CA PRO A 27 5.92 -13.54 11.79
C PRO A 27 6.29 -12.45 10.79
N VAL A 28 5.31 -11.70 10.30
CA VAL A 28 5.53 -10.61 9.35
C VAL A 28 6.12 -9.39 10.08
N LEU A 29 5.65 -9.11 11.29
CA LEU A 29 6.13 -7.99 12.12
C LEU A 29 7.60 -8.17 12.55
N ARG A 30 8.11 -9.40 12.55
CA ARG A 30 9.52 -9.67 12.86
C ARG A 30 10.46 -9.30 11.72
N ARG A 31 9.94 -9.08 10.53
CA ARG A 31 10.74 -8.59 9.40
C ARG A 31 10.91 -7.09 9.54
N HIS A 32 11.99 -6.68 10.15
CA HIS A 32 12.27 -5.26 10.40
C HIS A 32 12.42 -4.46 9.11
N LEU A 33 12.84 -5.11 8.02
CA LEU A 33 13.01 -4.48 6.71
C LEU A 33 12.32 -5.36 5.66
N LEU A 34 11.43 -4.76 4.91
CA LEU A 34 10.76 -5.42 3.81
C LEU A 34 11.58 -5.29 2.53
N HIS A 35 11.58 -6.36 1.73
CA HIS A 35 12.25 -6.42 0.45
C HIS A 35 11.46 -7.36 -0.45
N LEU A 36 10.61 -6.80 -1.30
CA LEU A 36 9.73 -7.53 -2.21
C LEU A 36 10.23 -7.31 -3.64
N GLN A 37 10.76 -8.35 -4.25
CA GLN A 37 11.35 -8.24 -5.58
C GLN A 37 10.32 -8.52 -6.67
N ALA A 38 10.31 -7.69 -7.70
CA ALA A 38 9.45 -7.84 -8.89
C ALA A 38 10.14 -7.17 -10.08
N THR A 39 11.17 -7.82 -10.62
CA THR A 39 11.96 -7.29 -11.74
C THR A 39 11.07 -6.57 -12.76
N PRO A 40 11.39 -5.35 -13.19
CA PRO A 40 12.67 -4.64 -12.99
C PRO A 40 12.73 -3.71 -11.78
N ILE A 41 11.89 -3.93 -10.78
CA ILE A 41 11.85 -3.08 -9.58
C ILE A 41 11.87 -3.92 -8.31
N THR A 42 12.26 -3.26 -7.21
CA THR A 42 12.14 -3.78 -5.86
C THR A 42 11.30 -2.82 -5.02
N LEU A 43 10.29 -3.36 -4.33
CA LEU A 43 9.57 -2.65 -3.28
C LEU A 43 10.27 -2.91 -1.96
N ARG A 44 10.77 -1.88 -1.31
CA ARG A 44 11.48 -2.12 -0.05
C ARG A 44 11.33 -0.97 0.95
N SER A 45 11.65 -1.30 2.18
CA SER A 45 11.77 -0.32 3.27
C SER A 45 12.86 0.70 2.95
N PHE A 46 12.63 1.95 3.37
CA PHE A 46 13.63 3.01 3.26
C PHE A 46 14.75 2.80 4.28
N GLN A 47 15.95 3.12 3.86
CA GLN A 47 17.14 3.19 4.72
C GLN A 47 17.62 4.65 4.77
N ARG A 48 18.38 5.00 5.81
CA ARG A 48 18.89 6.37 5.96
C ARG A 48 19.77 6.79 4.76
N THR A 49 20.42 5.82 4.12
CA THR A 49 21.25 6.04 2.93
C THR A 49 20.44 6.40 1.69
N ASP A 50 19.12 6.28 1.72
CA ASP A 50 18.25 6.60 0.57
C ASP A 50 17.89 8.10 0.49
N LEU A 51 18.36 8.93 1.41
CA LEU A 51 18.02 10.36 1.42
C LEU A 51 18.28 11.04 0.06
N PRO A 52 19.43 10.83 -0.63
CA PRO A 52 19.61 11.47 -1.94
C PRO A 52 18.59 11.02 -2.99
N ARG A 53 18.23 9.72 -3.01
CA ARG A 53 17.21 9.19 -3.93
C ARG A 53 15.84 9.75 -3.62
N TRP A 54 15.51 9.85 -2.32
CA TRP A 54 14.25 10.39 -1.85
C TRP A 54 14.14 11.88 -2.20
N ARG A 55 15.20 12.67 -2.04
CA ARG A 55 15.24 14.08 -2.46
C ARG A 55 14.95 14.22 -3.94
N ALA A 56 15.65 13.47 -4.78
CA ALA A 56 15.45 13.50 -6.22
C ALA A 56 14.01 13.11 -6.62
N PHE A 57 13.38 12.19 -5.88
CA PHE A 57 11.98 11.82 -6.08
C PHE A 57 11.06 12.96 -5.64
N ASP A 58 11.25 13.51 -4.45
CA ASP A 58 10.39 14.56 -3.89
C ASP A 58 10.47 15.83 -4.76
N ASP A 59 11.64 16.19 -5.25
CA ASP A 59 11.83 17.32 -6.17
C ASP A 59 11.02 17.11 -7.46
N ARG A 60 11.05 15.91 -8.03
CA ARG A 60 10.26 15.61 -9.24
C ARG A 60 8.77 15.69 -8.96
N ARG A 61 8.33 15.20 -7.80
CA ARG A 61 6.92 15.19 -7.39
C ARG A 61 6.40 16.62 -7.15
N GLN A 62 7.25 17.47 -6.55
CA GLN A 62 6.84 18.83 -6.18
C GLN A 62 6.95 19.83 -7.31
N ARG A 63 7.47 19.46 -8.48
CA ARG A 63 7.56 20.38 -9.62
C ARG A 63 6.17 20.90 -9.99
N GLY A 64 5.99 22.20 -9.88
CA GLY A 64 4.71 22.86 -10.15
C GLY A 64 3.78 23.00 -8.95
N GLN A 65 4.18 22.52 -7.78
CA GLN A 65 3.42 22.71 -6.54
C GLN A 65 4.11 23.76 -5.66
N ARG A 66 3.33 24.51 -4.89
CA ARG A 66 3.89 25.43 -3.91
C ARG A 66 4.61 24.63 -2.82
N PRO A 67 5.79 25.06 -2.38
CA PRO A 67 6.47 24.39 -1.27
C PRO A 67 5.54 24.33 -0.05
N SER A 68 5.45 23.18 0.57
CA SER A 68 4.72 23.06 1.83
C SER A 68 5.56 23.71 2.92
N TYR A 69 5.12 24.84 3.42
CA TYR A 69 5.81 25.51 4.53
C TYR A 69 5.66 24.68 5.81
N GLY A 70 6.76 24.48 6.50
CA GLY A 70 6.74 24.12 7.90
C GLY A 70 7.27 22.75 8.34
N ILE A 71 7.51 21.81 7.43
CA ILE A 71 8.14 20.55 7.84
C ILE A 71 9.46 20.38 7.11
N ASP A 72 10.53 20.25 7.89
CA ASP A 72 11.86 20.00 7.37
C ASP A 72 11.86 18.76 6.45
N GLU A 73 12.54 18.87 5.34
CA GLU A 73 12.72 17.81 4.34
C GLU A 73 13.27 16.53 4.98
N GLU A 74 14.27 16.68 5.84
CA GLU A 74 14.87 15.54 6.55
C GLU A 74 13.85 14.86 7.46
N ALA A 75 13.02 15.63 8.16
CA ALA A 75 11.98 15.07 9.02
C ALA A 75 10.94 14.30 8.21
N ARG A 76 10.56 14.79 7.02
CA ARG A 76 9.65 14.06 6.11
C ARG A 76 10.26 12.75 5.63
N PHE A 77 11.55 12.78 5.29
CA PHE A 77 12.26 11.57 4.89
C PHE A 77 12.35 10.57 6.05
N LEU A 78 12.72 11.03 7.24
CA LEU A 78 12.82 10.16 8.42
C LEU A 78 11.48 9.55 8.80
N ALA A 79 10.38 10.29 8.60
CA ALA A 79 9.04 9.72 8.76
C ALA A 79 8.77 8.57 7.78
N SER A 80 9.25 8.68 6.53
CA SER A 80 9.15 7.59 5.55
C SER A 80 10.00 6.38 5.98
N VAL A 81 11.21 6.62 6.49
CA VAL A 81 12.07 5.54 7.02
C VAL A 81 11.38 4.81 8.17
N TYR A 82 10.83 5.56 9.12
CA TYR A 82 10.13 4.99 10.28
C TYR A 82 8.91 4.17 9.84
N ARG A 83 8.08 4.74 8.96
CA ARG A 83 6.85 4.10 8.49
C ARG A 83 7.09 2.98 7.47
N SER A 84 8.31 2.80 6.99
CA SER A 84 8.63 1.70 6.08
C SER A 84 8.93 0.39 6.82
N ARG A 85 8.85 0.40 8.15
CA ARG A 85 9.02 -0.79 8.99
C ARG A 85 7.67 -1.25 9.50
N LEU A 86 7.41 -2.54 9.45
CA LEU A 86 6.21 -3.11 10.05
C LEU A 86 6.36 -3.08 11.57
N GLN A 87 5.50 -2.31 12.22
CA GLN A 87 5.47 -2.19 13.67
C GLN A 87 4.03 -2.33 14.17
N GLU A 88 3.88 -2.85 15.38
CA GLU A 88 2.56 -3.16 15.94
C GLU A 88 1.67 -1.90 16.12
N ASP A 89 2.29 -0.76 16.33
CA ASP A 89 1.60 0.50 16.59
C ASP A 89 1.45 1.39 15.36
N ASN A 90 1.86 0.90 14.19
CA ASN A 90 1.87 1.69 12.96
C ASN A 90 0.70 1.29 12.06
N ASP A 91 -0.20 2.23 11.78
CA ASP A 91 -1.33 2.02 10.87
C ASP A 91 -0.98 2.32 9.40
N LEU A 92 0.22 2.82 9.16
CA LEU A 92 0.68 3.22 7.82
C LEU A 92 2.03 2.58 7.53
N LEU A 93 2.05 1.70 6.53
CA LEU A 93 3.27 1.14 5.98
C LEU A 93 3.63 1.92 4.71
N VAL A 94 4.89 2.36 4.62
CA VAL A 94 5.41 3.12 3.47
C VAL A 94 6.53 2.33 2.82
N LEU A 95 6.42 2.06 1.52
CA LEU A 95 7.46 1.35 0.75
C LEU A 95 7.93 2.19 -0.43
N GLY A 96 9.23 2.18 -0.68
CA GLY A 96 9.79 2.78 -1.89
C GLY A 96 9.78 1.76 -3.04
N VAL A 97 9.50 2.26 -4.24
CA VAL A 97 9.58 1.51 -5.50
C VAL A 97 10.90 1.88 -6.16
N PHE A 98 11.88 1.00 -6.10
CA PHE A 98 13.24 1.28 -6.59
C PHE A 98 13.51 0.47 -7.86
N ASP A 99 14.14 1.12 -8.82
CA ASP A 99 14.68 0.47 -10.02
C ASP A 99 15.83 -0.47 -9.64
N ASP A 100 15.84 -1.67 -10.18
CA ASP A 100 16.85 -2.70 -9.82
C ASP A 100 18.23 -2.38 -10.41
N VAL A 101 18.30 -1.63 -11.50
CA VAL A 101 19.57 -1.36 -12.22
C VAL A 101 20.21 -0.07 -11.70
N GLN A 102 19.44 1.02 -11.68
CA GLN A 102 19.95 2.35 -11.35
C GLN A 102 19.69 2.75 -9.90
N GLY A 103 18.85 2.01 -9.19
CA GLY A 103 18.45 2.33 -7.83
C GLY A 103 17.61 3.60 -7.72
N VAL A 104 17.03 4.06 -8.83
CA VAL A 104 16.18 5.26 -8.84
C VAL A 104 14.88 4.97 -8.08
N LEU A 105 14.48 5.88 -7.21
CA LEU A 105 13.18 5.81 -6.54
C LEU A 105 12.10 6.34 -7.49
N HIS A 106 11.25 5.45 -8.00
CA HIS A 106 10.17 5.78 -8.94
C HIS A 106 8.90 6.23 -8.23
N ASP A 107 8.57 5.62 -7.09
CA ASP A 107 7.34 5.92 -6.37
C ASP A 107 7.49 5.60 -4.89
N GLN A 108 6.57 6.09 -4.12
CA GLN A 108 6.40 5.78 -2.70
C GLN A 108 4.96 5.30 -2.52
N LEU A 109 4.81 4.04 -2.13
CA LEU A 109 3.50 3.43 -1.88
C LEU A 109 3.16 3.55 -0.40
N HIS A 110 1.96 4.01 -0.11
CA HIS A 110 1.41 4.10 1.24
C HIS A 110 0.31 3.06 1.37
N ILE A 111 0.45 2.16 2.32
CA ILE A 111 -0.57 1.16 2.67
C ILE A 111 -1.10 1.53 4.05
N ARG A 112 -2.32 2.05 4.10
CA ARG A 112 -2.93 2.54 5.34
C ARG A 112 -4.00 1.56 5.81
N LEU A 113 -3.78 0.96 6.96
CA LEU A 113 -4.77 0.08 7.59
C LEU A 113 -5.96 0.91 8.07
N GLN A 114 -7.15 0.57 7.59
CA GLN A 114 -8.38 1.26 7.99
C GLN A 114 -9.03 0.61 9.21
N SER A 115 -8.89 -0.71 9.33
CA SER A 115 -9.48 -1.46 10.44
C SER A 115 -8.79 -2.80 10.60
N LEU A 116 -8.38 -3.09 11.83
CA LEU A 116 -7.84 -4.42 12.19
C LEU A 116 -8.93 -5.50 12.12
N HIS A 117 -10.15 -5.15 12.50
CA HIS A 117 -11.26 -6.10 12.53
C HIS A 117 -11.66 -6.54 11.12
N SER A 118 -11.77 -5.59 10.19
CA SER A 118 -12.13 -5.88 8.80
C SER A 118 -10.93 -6.25 7.94
N ARG A 119 -9.71 -6.08 8.45
CA ARG A 119 -8.46 -6.30 7.72
C ARG A 119 -8.48 -5.61 6.36
N CYS A 120 -8.88 -4.35 6.38
CA CYS A 120 -9.06 -3.51 5.21
C CYS A 120 -7.98 -2.43 5.17
N ALA A 121 -7.35 -2.25 4.02
CA ALA A 121 -6.32 -1.24 3.84
C ALA A 121 -6.53 -0.43 2.57
N GLU A 122 -6.14 0.84 2.62
CA GLU A 122 -6.07 1.73 1.47
C GLU A 122 -4.64 1.71 0.92
N LEU A 123 -4.53 1.57 -0.39
CA LEU A 123 -3.26 1.71 -1.11
C LEU A 123 -3.23 3.04 -1.84
N GLN A 124 -2.19 3.83 -1.63
CA GLN A 124 -1.95 5.07 -2.33
C GLN A 124 -0.60 5.02 -3.02
N SER A 125 -0.54 5.41 -4.29
CA SER A 125 0.69 5.67 -5.03
C SER A 125 0.87 7.18 -5.08
N LEU A 126 2.04 7.69 -4.69
CA LEU A 126 2.33 9.13 -4.76
C LEU A 126 2.67 9.57 -6.19
N GLN A 127 3.06 8.64 -7.05
CA GLN A 127 3.43 8.91 -8.43
C GLN A 127 2.67 7.98 -9.37
N HIS A 128 1.42 8.31 -9.68
CA HIS A 128 0.52 7.49 -10.49
C HIS A 128 1.05 7.16 -11.90
N ARG A 129 2.13 7.82 -12.33
CA ARG A 129 2.74 7.66 -13.65
C ARG A 129 4.10 6.97 -13.60
N HIS A 130 4.44 6.28 -12.50
CA HIS A 130 5.72 5.55 -12.46
C HIS A 130 5.70 4.39 -13.49
N PRO A 131 6.87 3.99 -14.01
CA PRO A 131 6.91 3.13 -15.22
C PRO A 131 6.48 1.68 -14.98
N HIS A 132 6.47 1.20 -13.74
CA HIS A 132 6.29 -0.24 -13.48
C HIS A 132 5.19 -0.54 -12.45
N PRO A 133 3.95 0.00 -12.62
CA PRO A 133 2.91 -0.21 -11.61
C PRO A 133 2.43 -1.67 -11.54
N GLN A 134 2.46 -2.40 -12.68
CA GLN A 134 2.08 -3.81 -12.68
C GLN A 134 3.06 -4.66 -11.89
N ALA A 135 4.37 -4.41 -12.05
CA ALA A 135 5.40 -5.13 -11.28
C ALA A 135 5.24 -4.84 -9.78
N ALA A 136 4.95 -3.58 -9.42
CA ALA A 136 4.71 -3.20 -8.04
C ALA A 136 3.53 -3.98 -7.43
N LEU A 137 2.41 -4.08 -8.16
CA LEU A 137 1.24 -4.82 -7.67
C LEU A 137 1.51 -6.33 -7.60
N ARG A 138 2.28 -6.91 -8.56
CA ARG A 138 2.68 -8.33 -8.52
C ARG A 138 3.47 -8.67 -7.25
N ALA A 139 4.32 -7.76 -6.79
CA ALA A 139 5.07 -7.98 -5.54
C ALA A 139 4.21 -7.72 -4.30
N LEU A 140 3.38 -6.69 -4.35
CA LEU A 140 2.66 -6.18 -3.19
C LEU A 140 1.45 -7.03 -2.82
N CYS A 141 0.66 -7.48 -3.81
CA CYS A 141 -0.59 -8.19 -3.54
C CYS A 141 -0.38 -9.52 -2.80
N PRO A 142 0.56 -10.40 -3.22
CA PRO A 142 0.83 -11.62 -2.42
C PRO A 142 1.22 -11.28 -0.99
N PHE A 143 2.12 -10.33 -0.80
CA PHE A 143 2.54 -9.91 0.53
C PHE A 143 1.35 -9.46 1.39
N LEU A 144 0.48 -8.61 0.84
CA LEU A 144 -0.64 -8.06 1.61
C LEU A 144 -1.74 -9.11 1.89
N PHE A 145 -2.08 -9.95 0.89
CA PHE A 145 -3.17 -10.91 1.05
C PHE A 145 -2.75 -12.19 1.74
N ASP A 146 -1.54 -12.69 1.45
CA ASP A 146 -1.12 -14.02 1.91
C ASP A 146 -0.24 -13.94 3.16
N ASP A 147 0.74 -13.00 3.21
CA ASP A 147 1.61 -12.86 4.38
C ASP A 147 0.96 -12.02 5.49
N VAL A 148 0.40 -10.82 5.15
CA VAL A 148 -0.22 -9.93 6.12
C VAL A 148 -1.63 -10.40 6.47
N GLY A 149 -2.34 -10.99 5.53
CA GLY A 149 -3.69 -11.52 5.74
C GLY A 149 -4.79 -10.47 5.63
N LEU A 150 -4.64 -9.53 4.71
CA LEU A 150 -5.73 -8.58 4.46
C LEU A 150 -6.92 -9.27 3.81
N UNK A 151 -7.89 -8.68 4.01
CA UNK A 151 -8.97 -9.10 3.44
C UNK A 151 -9.41 -8.37 2.31
N ARG A 152 -9.04 -7.13 2.37
CA ARG A 152 -9.49 -6.18 1.34
C ARG A 152 -8.43 -5.08 1.15
N LEU A 153 -8.10 -4.80 -0.11
CA LEU A 153 -7.26 -3.67 -0.50
C LEU A 153 -8.06 -2.75 -1.41
N PHE A 154 -8.06 -1.43 -1.15
CA PHE A 154 -8.78 -0.49 -2.00
C PHE A 154 -7.92 0.72 -2.33
N VAL A 155 -8.29 1.41 -3.40
CA VAL A 155 -7.60 2.61 -3.91
C VAL A 155 -8.66 3.66 -4.23
N LEU A 156 -8.36 4.91 -3.92
CA LEU A 156 -9.20 6.05 -4.25
C LEU A 156 -8.51 6.88 -5.34
N LEU A 157 -9.14 7.01 -6.50
CA LEU A 157 -8.60 7.73 -7.65
C LEU A 157 -9.58 8.82 -8.10
N PRO A 158 -9.11 9.86 -8.80
CA PRO A 158 -10.03 10.78 -9.47
C PRO A 158 -10.94 9.99 -10.42
N PRO A 159 -12.23 10.37 -10.55
CA PRO A 159 -13.10 9.70 -11.50
C PRO A 159 -12.56 9.81 -12.93
N GLY A 160 -12.64 8.71 -13.67
CA GLY A 160 -12.13 8.66 -15.05
C GLY A 160 -10.61 8.63 -15.18
N CYS A 161 -9.89 8.39 -14.08
CA CYS A 161 -8.43 8.31 -14.11
C CYS A 161 -7.96 7.16 -15.01
N THR A 162 -7.11 7.48 -16.00
CA THR A 162 -6.54 6.53 -16.96
C THR A 162 -5.03 6.40 -16.81
N SER A 163 -4.49 6.73 -15.64
CA SER A 163 -3.04 6.63 -15.39
C SER A 163 -2.54 5.19 -15.53
N PRO A 164 -1.25 4.97 -15.79
CA PRO A 164 -0.69 3.61 -15.80
C PRO A 164 -0.99 2.83 -14.51
N PHE A 165 -1.01 3.51 -13.37
CA PHE A 165 -1.37 2.88 -12.10
C PHE A 165 -2.84 2.42 -12.10
N ALA A 166 -3.76 3.26 -12.58
CA ALA A 166 -5.19 2.89 -12.67
C ALA A 166 -5.40 1.69 -13.59
N GLN A 167 -4.70 1.65 -14.73
CA GLN A 167 -4.76 0.52 -15.66
C GLN A 167 -4.20 -0.75 -15.01
N ALA A 168 -3.09 -0.63 -14.29
CA ALA A 168 -2.49 -1.78 -13.59
C ALA A 168 -3.43 -2.35 -12.52
N LEU A 169 -4.13 -1.49 -11.77
CA LEU A 169 -5.12 -1.95 -10.79
C LEU A 169 -6.19 -2.80 -11.45
N GLN A 170 -6.77 -2.32 -12.56
CA GLN A 170 -7.81 -3.06 -13.28
C GLN A 170 -7.27 -4.40 -13.80
N ALA A 171 -6.05 -4.40 -14.36
CA ALA A 171 -5.42 -5.63 -14.85
C ALA A 171 -5.13 -6.64 -13.73
N HIS A 172 -5.02 -6.17 -12.47
CA HIS A 172 -4.83 -7.03 -11.29
C HIS A 172 -6.15 -7.43 -10.62
N GLY A 173 -7.31 -7.13 -11.26
CA GLY A 173 -8.60 -7.55 -10.76
C GLY A 173 -9.28 -6.59 -9.80
N PHE A 174 -8.75 -5.38 -9.63
CA PHE A 174 -9.48 -4.35 -8.88
C PHE A 174 -10.73 -3.95 -9.65
N ILE A 175 -11.87 -3.97 -9.00
CA ILE A 175 -13.15 -3.58 -9.60
C ILE A 175 -13.60 -2.25 -9.02
N ARG A 176 -14.30 -1.47 -9.85
CA ARG A 176 -14.90 -0.22 -9.40
C ARG A 176 -16.17 -0.53 -8.63
N GLU A 177 -16.25 -0.03 -7.40
CA GLU A 177 -17.41 -0.26 -6.53
C GLU A 177 -18.30 0.99 -6.39
N GLY A 178 -17.76 2.17 -6.66
CA GLY A 178 -18.59 3.37 -6.54
C GLY A 178 -17.80 4.66 -6.66
N ILE A 179 -18.52 5.75 -6.38
CA ILE A 179 -17.96 7.11 -6.33
C ILE A 179 -18.30 7.70 -4.96
N LEU A 180 -17.27 8.19 -4.30
CA LEU A 180 -17.40 8.96 -3.06
C LEU A 180 -17.50 10.43 -3.45
N ARG A 181 -18.66 11.03 -3.19
CA ARG A 181 -18.92 12.43 -3.53
C ARG A 181 -18.24 13.35 -2.53
N ASP A 182 -17.68 14.46 -3.03
CA ASP A 182 -17.09 15.52 -2.20
C ASP A 182 -16.11 14.93 -1.16
N TYR A 183 -15.27 14.00 -1.58
CA TYR A 183 -14.41 13.25 -0.66
C TYR A 183 -13.07 13.93 -0.38
N HIS A 184 -12.51 14.60 -1.38
CA HIS A 184 -11.17 15.18 -1.30
C HIS A 184 -11.22 16.68 -1.48
N LEU A 185 -10.68 17.42 -0.53
CA LEU A 185 -10.60 18.88 -0.56
C LEU A 185 -9.19 19.33 -0.95
N ASP A 186 -9.10 20.18 -1.97
CA ASP A 186 -7.85 20.85 -2.33
C ASP A 186 -8.08 22.35 -2.57
N ALA A 187 -7.11 23.03 -3.17
CA ALA A 187 -7.21 24.48 -3.40
C ALA A 187 -8.31 24.85 -4.40
N GLN A 188 -8.78 23.92 -5.21
CA GLN A 188 -9.86 24.12 -6.19
C GLN A 188 -11.23 23.75 -5.63
N GLY A 189 -11.29 23.14 -4.44
CA GLY A 189 -12.55 22.77 -3.78
C GLY A 189 -12.68 21.27 -3.53
N TRP A 190 -13.91 20.82 -3.38
CA TRP A 190 -14.24 19.42 -3.12
C TRP A 190 -14.26 18.62 -4.42
N HIS A 191 -13.68 17.44 -4.36
CA HIS A 191 -13.56 16.54 -5.51
C HIS A 191 -14.03 15.13 -5.16
N ASP A 192 -14.70 14.51 -6.12
CA ASP A 192 -15.10 13.10 -6.01
C ASP A 192 -13.88 12.17 -6.09
N ARG A 193 -14.05 10.97 -5.53
CA ARG A 193 -13.08 9.87 -5.71
C ARG A 193 -13.82 8.61 -6.12
N GLN A 194 -13.32 7.93 -7.15
CA GLN A 194 -13.80 6.58 -7.47
C GLN A 194 -13.07 5.57 -6.61
N LEU A 195 -13.84 4.64 -6.08
CA LEU A 195 -13.35 3.55 -5.23
C LEU A 195 -13.15 2.32 -6.09
N LEU A 196 -11.90 1.83 -6.16
CA LEU A 196 -11.57 0.54 -6.75
C LEU A 196 -11.11 -0.38 -5.62
N ALA A 197 -11.51 -1.66 -5.68
CA ALA A 197 -11.14 -2.59 -4.62
C ALA A 197 -10.85 -3.98 -5.15
N LEU A 198 -10.00 -4.71 -4.41
CA LEU A 198 -9.70 -6.11 -4.63
C LEU A 198 -9.87 -6.82 -3.29
N THR A 199 -10.69 -7.88 -3.28
CA THR A 199 -10.86 -8.71 -2.09
C THR A 199 -9.90 -9.91 -2.13
N ALA A 200 -9.59 -10.47 -0.96
CA ALA A 200 -8.75 -11.66 -0.87
C ALA A 200 -9.33 -12.86 -1.64
N SER A 201 -10.66 -13.00 -1.66
CA SER A 201 -11.32 -14.08 -2.41
C SER A 201 -11.12 -13.89 -3.92
N ALA A 202 -11.34 -12.67 -4.43
CA ALA A 202 -11.11 -12.35 -5.84
C ALA A 202 -9.62 -12.55 -6.21
N TRP A 203 -8.70 -12.11 -5.34
CA TRP A 203 -7.27 -12.29 -5.53
C TRP A 203 -6.92 -13.78 -5.72
N ARG A 204 -7.39 -14.64 -4.80
CA ARG A 204 -7.10 -16.07 -4.85
C ARG A 204 -7.74 -16.76 -6.06
N SER A 205 -8.94 -16.32 -6.46
CA SER A 205 -9.59 -16.85 -7.68
C SER A 205 -8.80 -16.53 -8.94
N CYS A 206 -8.17 -15.36 -9.00
CA CYS A 206 -7.32 -14.97 -10.14
C CYS A 206 -5.99 -15.74 -10.18
N GLN A 207 -5.58 -16.36 -9.07
CA GLN A 207 -4.32 -17.11 -9.01
C GLN A 207 -4.49 -18.58 -9.39
N GLN A 208 -5.73 -19.09 -9.43
CA GLN A 208 -5.98 -20.47 -9.80
C GLN A 208 -5.84 -20.65 -11.31
N PRO A 209 -5.00 -21.57 -11.78
CA PRO A 209 -4.94 -21.83 -13.22
C PRO A 209 -6.28 -22.34 -13.71
N ILE A 210 -6.67 -21.85 -14.86
CA ILE A 210 -7.86 -22.36 -15.55
C ILE A 210 -7.53 -23.80 -15.93
N GLY A 211 -8.15 -24.77 -15.26
CA GLY A 211 -7.96 -26.21 -15.50
C GLY A 211 -8.46 -26.67 -16.86
#